data_ff877b8eb9db9337e17ffbdfeb480b57
#
_entry.id   ff877b8eb9db9337e17ffbdfeb480b57
#
_cell.length_a   1.000
_cell.length_b   1.000
_cell.length_c   1.000
_cell.angle_alpha   90.00
_cell.angle_beta   90.00
_cell.angle_gamma   90.00
#
_symmetry.space_group_name_H-M   'P 1'
#
loop_
_entity.id
_entity.type
_entity.pdbx_description
1 polymer ?
#
loop_
_entity_poly.entity_id
_entity_poly.type
_entity_poly.pdbx_seq_one_letter_code
_entity_poly.pdbx_strand_id
1 'polypeptide(L)'
;MKITVLGAGAWGTALAKVLHENGNAVTLWDIATDTLDELRRGRSERYLPGVKLPADWKIETDFGKATGGAECLIMAIPSQSFRQVAAKLKGHPGIFVSVTKGIEFETGETMSRILREHAPANRVAALSGPSFAREVALGIPTTVVCAC
;
A
#
# COMPACT_ATOMS: atom_id res chain seq x y z
N MET A 1 12.75 7.44 -3.96
CA MET A 1 12.75 6.03 -3.55
C MET A 1 11.95 5.19 -4.53
N LYS A 2 12.25 3.89 -4.62
CA LYS A 2 11.38 2.90 -5.29
C LYS A 2 10.40 2.35 -4.26
N ILE A 3 9.12 2.66 -4.42
CA ILE A 3 8.06 2.30 -3.47
C ILE A 3 7.04 1.42 -4.16
N THR A 4 6.71 0.28 -3.55
CA THR A 4 5.60 -0.54 -4.02
C THR A 4 4.44 -0.46 -3.03
N VAL A 5 3.26 -0.13 -3.54
CA VAL A 5 2.01 -0.17 -2.78
C VAL A 5 1.28 -1.47 -3.11
N LEU A 6 1.13 -2.31 -2.11
CA LEU A 6 0.41 -3.58 -2.18
C LEU A 6 -1.03 -3.35 -1.74
N GLY A 7 -1.94 -3.41 -2.69
CA GLY A 7 -3.36 -3.10 -2.53
C GLY A 7 -3.74 -1.78 -3.19
N ALA A 8 -4.59 -1.87 -4.22
CA ALA A 8 -5.07 -0.74 -5.03
C ALA A 8 -6.50 -0.30 -4.68
N GLY A 9 -6.91 -0.51 -3.43
CA GLY A 9 -8.15 0.04 -2.87
C GLY A 9 -8.05 1.56 -2.68
N ALA A 10 -9.09 2.18 -2.12
CA ALA A 10 -9.15 3.63 -1.93
C ALA A 10 -7.91 4.19 -1.21
N TRP A 11 -7.51 3.58 -0.09
CA TRP A 11 -6.40 4.07 0.72
C TRP A 11 -5.04 3.86 0.05
N GLY A 12 -4.80 2.66 -0.51
CA GLY A 12 -3.55 2.37 -1.22
C GLY A 12 -3.36 3.28 -2.43
N THR A 13 -4.42 3.50 -3.22
CA THR A 13 -4.40 4.40 -4.38
C THR A 13 -4.15 5.86 -3.98
N ALA A 14 -4.79 6.33 -2.90
CA ALA A 14 -4.58 7.70 -2.40
C ALA A 14 -3.14 7.94 -1.95
N LEU A 15 -2.56 7.00 -1.20
CA LEU A 15 -1.17 7.06 -0.76
C LEU A 15 -0.19 6.96 -1.94
N ALA A 16 -0.46 6.06 -2.89
CA ALA A 16 0.35 5.92 -4.09
C ALA A 16 0.41 7.23 -4.88
N LYS A 17 -0.74 7.94 -5.02
CA LYS A 17 -0.81 9.25 -5.67
C LYS A 17 0.09 10.26 -4.95
N VAL A 18 -0.05 10.42 -3.63
CA VAL A 18 0.76 11.36 -2.86
C VAL A 18 2.26 11.03 -2.97
N LEU A 19 2.63 9.76 -2.87
CA LEU A 19 4.01 9.33 -3.00
C LEU A 19 4.58 9.61 -4.38
N HIS A 20 3.79 9.38 -5.43
CA HIS A 20 4.17 9.66 -6.82
C HIS A 20 4.35 11.17 -7.04
N GLU A 21 3.42 12.00 -6.59
CA GLU A 21 3.50 13.46 -6.69
C GLU A 21 4.68 14.05 -5.92
N ASN A 22 5.17 13.35 -4.89
CA ASN A 22 6.41 13.69 -4.18
C ASN A 22 7.68 13.14 -4.85
N GLY A 23 7.61 12.73 -6.12
CA GLY A 23 8.77 12.35 -6.94
C GLY A 23 9.33 10.95 -6.66
N ASN A 24 8.55 10.06 -6.03
CA ASN A 24 8.96 8.67 -5.86
C ASN A 24 8.59 7.82 -7.09
N ALA A 25 9.41 6.80 -7.37
CA ALA A 25 9.07 5.78 -8.35
C ALA A 25 8.10 4.77 -7.73
N VAL A 26 6.80 4.97 -8.00
CA VAL A 26 5.73 4.17 -7.39
C VAL A 26 5.30 3.04 -8.32
N THR A 27 5.19 1.84 -7.75
CA THR A 27 4.52 0.69 -8.37
C THR A 27 3.28 0.35 -7.55
N LEU A 28 2.13 0.19 -8.20
CA LEU A 28 0.92 -0.37 -7.56
C LEU A 28 0.75 -1.83 -7.96
N TRP A 29 0.39 -2.64 -6.99
CA TRP A 29 0.03 -4.04 -7.19
C TRP A 29 -1.31 -4.36 -6.53
N ASP A 30 -2.12 -5.14 -7.21
CA ASP A 30 -3.35 -5.74 -6.68
C ASP A 30 -3.64 -7.06 -7.41
N ILE A 31 -4.50 -7.88 -6.83
CA ILE A 31 -5.04 -9.09 -7.46
C ILE A 31 -6.24 -8.78 -8.37
N ALA A 32 -6.91 -7.64 -8.17
CA ALA A 32 -8.07 -7.21 -8.92
C ALA A 32 -7.63 -6.50 -10.23
N THR A 33 -7.61 -7.24 -11.31
CA THR A 33 -7.13 -6.75 -12.62
C THR A 33 -7.99 -5.63 -13.19
N ASP A 34 -9.30 -5.65 -12.97
CA ASP A 34 -10.24 -4.60 -13.35
C ASP A 34 -9.92 -3.25 -12.67
N THR A 35 -9.59 -3.29 -11.38
CA THR A 35 -9.11 -2.11 -10.65
C THR A 35 -7.82 -1.56 -11.24
N LEU A 36 -6.86 -2.44 -11.54
CA LEU A 36 -5.59 -2.03 -12.13
C LEU A 36 -5.76 -1.44 -13.54
N ASP A 37 -6.73 -1.93 -14.31
CA ASP A 37 -7.04 -1.40 -15.64
C ASP A 37 -7.69 -0.01 -15.57
N GLU A 38 -8.49 0.28 -14.55
CA GLU A 38 -8.95 1.65 -14.29
C GLU A 38 -7.78 2.59 -13.97
N LEU A 39 -6.87 2.15 -13.10
CA LEU A 39 -5.71 2.94 -12.70
C LEU A 39 -4.76 3.25 -13.87
N ARG A 40 -4.57 2.33 -14.83
CA ARG A 40 -3.83 2.57 -16.08
C ARG A 40 -4.44 3.68 -16.92
N ARG A 41 -5.75 3.92 -16.78
CA ARG A 41 -6.49 5.00 -17.46
C ARG A 41 -6.53 6.29 -16.65
N GLY A 42 -5.80 6.38 -15.54
CA GLY A 42 -5.73 7.56 -14.67
C GLY A 42 -7.00 7.82 -13.86
N ARG A 43 -7.78 6.78 -13.55
CA ARG A 43 -9.04 6.88 -12.80
C ARG A 43 -9.27 5.69 -11.89
N SER A 44 -10.16 5.83 -10.92
CA SER A 44 -10.65 4.77 -10.05
C SER A 44 -12.09 5.08 -9.65
N GLU A 45 -13.03 4.69 -10.48
CA GLU A 45 -14.45 5.04 -10.30
C GLU A 45 -15.05 4.37 -9.07
N ARG A 46 -14.60 3.15 -8.77
CA ARG A 46 -15.08 2.39 -7.61
C ARG A 46 -14.59 2.97 -6.28
N TYR A 47 -13.32 3.41 -6.21
CA TYR A 47 -12.69 3.72 -4.93
C TYR A 47 -12.44 5.21 -4.71
N LEU A 48 -12.16 5.97 -5.77
CA LEU A 48 -11.87 7.40 -5.73
C LEU A 48 -12.58 8.13 -6.89
N PRO A 49 -13.92 8.10 -6.93
CA PRO A 49 -14.67 8.70 -8.02
C PRO A 49 -14.36 10.20 -8.13
N GLY A 50 -14.11 10.66 -9.37
CA GLY A 50 -13.83 12.05 -9.67
C GLY A 50 -12.44 12.55 -9.27
N VAL A 51 -11.58 11.68 -8.72
CA VAL A 51 -10.19 12.02 -8.45
C VAL A 51 -9.33 11.72 -9.69
N LYS A 52 -8.60 12.73 -10.15
CA LYS A 52 -7.62 12.55 -11.24
C LYS A 52 -6.38 11.86 -10.69
N LEU A 53 -6.01 10.74 -11.30
CA LEU A 53 -4.86 9.94 -10.92
C LEU A 53 -3.75 10.04 -11.97
N PRO A 54 -2.48 9.85 -11.60
CA PRO A 54 -1.38 9.75 -12.55
C PRO A 54 -1.62 8.60 -13.53
N ALA A 55 -1.26 8.78 -14.79
CA ALA A 55 -1.32 7.72 -15.80
C ALA A 55 0.06 7.09 -16.08
N ASP A 56 1.11 7.69 -15.55
CA ASP A 56 2.52 7.32 -15.77
C ASP A 56 3.14 6.49 -14.62
N TRP A 57 2.40 6.22 -13.56
CA TRP A 57 2.85 5.30 -12.52
C TRP A 57 2.87 3.84 -13.00
N LYS A 58 3.71 3.04 -12.39
CA LYS A 58 3.82 1.63 -12.77
C LYS A 58 2.70 0.81 -12.13
N ILE A 59 1.97 0.07 -12.96
CA ILE A 59 0.94 -0.88 -12.54
C ILE A 59 1.42 -2.30 -12.85
N GLU A 60 1.45 -3.17 -11.84
CA GLU A 60 1.97 -4.52 -11.96
C GLU A 60 0.99 -5.55 -11.38
N THR A 61 0.81 -6.66 -12.07
CA THR A 61 -0.04 -7.79 -11.65
C THR A 61 0.77 -8.92 -11.04
N ASP A 62 2.03 -9.08 -11.46
CA ASP A 62 2.94 -10.07 -10.91
C ASP A 62 3.54 -9.59 -9.59
N PHE A 63 3.35 -10.36 -8.52
CA PHE A 63 3.80 -10.00 -7.18
C PHE A 63 5.33 -9.86 -7.08
N GLY A 64 6.07 -10.79 -7.67
CA GLY A 64 7.52 -10.78 -7.65
C GLY A 64 8.11 -9.59 -8.39
N LYS A 65 7.53 -9.25 -9.56
CA LYS A 65 7.94 -8.06 -10.33
C LYS A 65 7.58 -6.76 -9.63
N ALA A 66 6.43 -6.73 -8.94
CA ALA A 66 6.00 -5.56 -8.18
C ALA A 66 6.91 -5.28 -6.99
N THR A 67 7.29 -6.32 -6.24
CA THR A 67 8.10 -6.20 -5.04
C THR A 67 9.60 -6.17 -5.33
N GLY A 68 10.04 -6.75 -6.45
CA GLY A 68 11.45 -6.85 -6.82
C GLY A 68 12.14 -5.48 -6.91
N GLY A 69 13.12 -5.24 -6.03
CA GLY A 69 13.89 -4.00 -5.99
C GLY A 69 13.18 -2.81 -5.33
N ALA A 70 12.04 -3.01 -4.68
CA ALA A 70 11.40 -1.98 -3.87
C ALA A 70 12.23 -1.70 -2.61
N GLU A 71 12.47 -0.42 -2.32
CA GLU A 71 13.14 0.03 -1.10
C GLU A 71 12.15 0.14 0.07
N CYS A 72 10.86 0.37 -0.26
CA CYS A 72 9.78 0.45 0.70
C CYS A 72 8.52 -0.22 0.16
N LEU A 73 7.86 -0.99 1.00
CA LEU A 73 6.62 -1.69 0.71
C LEU A 73 5.50 -1.14 1.61
N ILE A 74 4.50 -0.53 0.99
CA ILE A 74 3.30 -0.03 1.67
C ILE A 74 2.22 -1.12 1.60
N MET A 75 1.85 -1.67 2.76
CA MET A 75 0.87 -2.74 2.88
C MET A 75 -0.52 -2.15 3.08
N ALA A 76 -1.30 -2.02 2.00
CA ALA A 76 -2.67 -1.46 1.99
C ALA A 76 -3.73 -2.51 1.63
N ILE A 77 -3.51 -3.75 2.02
CA ILE A 77 -4.37 -4.91 1.75
C ILE A 77 -5.31 -5.19 2.93
N PRO A 78 -6.45 -5.87 2.71
CA PRO A 78 -7.35 -6.27 3.79
C PRO A 78 -6.64 -7.12 4.86
N SER A 79 -7.03 -6.94 6.15
CA SER A 79 -6.43 -7.67 7.27
C SER A 79 -6.54 -9.20 7.12
N GLN A 80 -7.63 -9.70 6.53
CA GLN A 80 -7.84 -11.13 6.29
C GLN A 80 -6.81 -11.77 5.34
N SER A 81 -6.23 -10.99 4.43
CA SER A 81 -5.21 -11.48 3.48
C SER A 81 -3.79 -11.09 3.91
N PHE A 82 -3.66 -10.33 4.99
CA PHE A 82 -2.39 -9.67 5.36
C PHE A 82 -1.27 -10.68 5.63
N ARG A 83 -1.53 -11.68 6.47
CA ARG A 83 -0.54 -12.72 6.82
C ARG A 83 -0.04 -13.49 5.61
N GLN A 84 -0.95 -13.85 4.70
CA GLN A 84 -0.58 -14.59 3.48
C GLN A 84 0.34 -13.78 2.58
N VAL A 85 0.11 -12.47 2.47
CA VAL A 85 0.96 -11.58 1.67
C VAL A 85 2.28 -11.30 2.40
N ALA A 86 2.25 -11.08 3.72
CA ALA A 86 3.46 -10.89 4.53
C ALA A 86 4.42 -12.08 4.42
N ALA A 87 3.89 -13.31 4.42
CA ALA A 87 4.68 -14.52 4.29
C ALA A 87 5.47 -14.59 2.96
N LYS A 88 4.94 -14.01 1.88
CA LYS A 88 5.62 -13.93 0.57
C LYS A 88 6.78 -12.93 0.55
N LEU A 89 6.87 -12.05 1.55
CA LEU A 89 7.91 -11.02 1.67
C LEU A 89 9.12 -11.47 2.49
N LYS A 90 9.16 -12.72 2.91
CA LYS A 90 10.30 -13.28 3.66
C LYS A 90 11.61 -13.11 2.88
N GLY A 91 12.60 -12.48 3.53
CA GLY A 91 13.90 -12.20 2.92
C GLY A 91 13.95 -10.97 2.03
N HIS A 92 12.86 -10.24 1.87
CA HIS A 92 12.87 -8.96 1.15
C HIS A 92 13.63 -7.89 1.95
N PRO A 93 14.58 -7.14 1.37
CA PRO A 93 15.47 -6.24 2.13
C PRO A 93 14.84 -4.89 2.48
N GLY A 94 13.67 -4.56 1.95
CA GLY A 94 13.04 -3.23 2.07
C GLY A 94 12.45 -2.93 3.44
N ILE A 95 12.01 -1.68 3.60
CA ILE A 95 11.23 -1.22 4.75
C ILE A 95 9.76 -1.60 4.54
N PHE A 96 9.08 -2.04 5.58
CA PHE A 96 7.66 -2.36 5.52
C PHE A 96 6.83 -1.33 6.29
N VAL A 97 5.81 -0.79 5.64
CA VAL A 97 4.87 0.16 6.27
C VAL A 97 3.47 -0.42 6.16
N SER A 98 2.89 -0.80 7.30
CA SER A 98 1.49 -1.18 7.34
C SER A 98 0.60 0.06 7.40
N VAL A 99 -0.35 0.13 6.48
CA VAL A 99 -1.43 1.13 6.48
C VAL A 99 -2.80 0.45 6.56
N THR A 100 -2.79 -0.86 6.77
CA THR A 100 -3.98 -1.70 6.92
C THR A 100 -4.62 -1.45 8.28
N LYS A 101 -5.92 -1.18 8.28
CA LYS A 101 -6.71 -0.99 9.50
C LYS A 101 -7.14 -2.34 10.09
N GLY A 102 -7.21 -2.39 11.42
CA GLY A 102 -7.70 -3.55 12.15
C GLY A 102 -6.60 -4.46 12.69
N ILE A 103 -7.05 -5.62 13.14
CA ILE A 103 -6.23 -6.73 13.68
C ILE A 103 -6.58 -8.01 12.95
N GLU A 104 -5.75 -9.02 13.06
CA GLU A 104 -6.04 -10.35 12.55
C GLU A 104 -7.11 -11.04 13.41
N PHE A 105 -8.14 -11.58 12.78
CA PHE A 105 -9.30 -12.11 13.50
C PHE A 105 -8.94 -13.34 14.35
N GLU A 106 -8.17 -14.27 13.78
CA GLU A 106 -7.87 -15.55 14.44
C GLU A 106 -6.93 -15.39 15.64
N THR A 107 -5.99 -14.46 15.58
CA THR A 107 -4.93 -14.32 16.59
C THR A 107 -5.05 -13.08 17.44
N GLY A 108 -5.81 -12.06 17.00
CA GLY A 108 -5.86 -10.74 17.62
C GLY A 108 -4.58 -9.90 17.40
N GLU A 109 -3.65 -10.36 16.57
CA GLU A 109 -2.39 -9.69 16.34
C GLU A 109 -2.53 -8.45 15.45
N THR A 110 -1.70 -7.45 15.72
CA THR A 110 -1.61 -6.26 14.87
C THR A 110 -0.85 -6.57 13.58
N MET A 111 -1.13 -5.82 12.52
CA MET A 111 -0.46 -5.98 11.22
C MET A 111 1.06 -5.80 11.31
N SER A 112 1.53 -4.89 12.16
CA SER A 112 2.96 -4.69 12.39
C SER A 112 3.62 -5.88 13.09
N ARG A 113 2.90 -6.58 13.96
CA ARG A 113 3.38 -7.80 14.60
C ARG A 113 3.51 -8.93 13.59
N ILE A 114 2.51 -9.12 12.74
CA ILE A 114 2.54 -10.11 11.65
C ILE A 114 3.74 -9.85 10.72
N LEU A 115 4.03 -8.60 10.38
CA LEU A 115 5.22 -8.27 9.57
C LEU A 115 6.51 -8.67 10.28
N ARG A 116 6.64 -8.38 11.59
CA ARG A 116 7.83 -8.76 12.35
C ARG A 116 8.01 -10.27 12.47
N GLU A 117 6.93 -11.06 12.49
CA GLU A 117 7.00 -12.52 12.47
C GLU A 117 7.61 -13.05 11.17
N HIS A 118 7.21 -12.49 10.03
CA HIS A 118 7.65 -12.95 8.71
C HIS A 118 8.96 -12.31 8.23
N ALA A 119 9.29 -11.12 8.75
CA ALA A 119 10.44 -10.34 8.34
C ALA A 119 11.14 -9.68 9.56
N PRO A 120 11.67 -10.47 10.50
CA PRO A 120 12.17 -9.99 11.79
C PRO A 120 13.40 -9.07 11.68
N ALA A 121 14.15 -9.17 10.59
CA ALA A 121 15.32 -8.31 10.35
C ALA A 121 14.97 -6.96 9.70
N ASN A 122 13.72 -6.78 9.27
CA ASN A 122 13.29 -5.58 8.55
C ASN A 122 12.83 -4.48 9.50
N ARG A 123 12.99 -3.23 9.06
CA ARG A 123 12.33 -2.10 9.69
C ARG A 123 10.85 -2.12 9.34
N VAL A 124 10.00 -2.09 10.38
CA VAL A 124 8.54 -2.13 10.24
C VAL A 124 7.96 -0.88 10.89
N ALA A 125 7.12 -0.19 10.15
CA ALA A 125 6.33 0.93 10.65
C ALA A 125 4.84 0.68 10.45
N ALA A 126 4.02 1.34 11.26
CA ALA A 126 2.57 1.41 11.10
C ALA A 126 2.16 2.88 10.93
N LEU A 127 1.44 3.17 9.86
CA LEU A 127 0.86 4.48 9.59
C LEU A 127 -0.64 4.44 9.88
N SER A 128 -1.10 5.35 10.72
CA SER A 128 -2.52 5.46 11.09
C SER A 128 -2.90 6.91 11.37
N GLY A 129 -4.20 7.20 11.46
CA GLY A 129 -4.69 8.53 11.79
C GLY A 129 -6.13 8.75 11.33
N PRO A 130 -6.72 9.89 11.70
CA PRO A 130 -8.04 10.33 11.24
C PRO A 130 -7.93 10.83 9.79
N SER A 131 -7.82 9.90 8.85
CA SER A 131 -7.57 10.19 7.44
C SER A 131 -8.55 9.45 6.55
N PHE A 132 -9.17 10.20 5.61
CA PHE A 132 -10.02 9.65 4.58
C PHE A 132 -9.26 9.63 3.24
N ALA A 133 -9.33 8.49 2.57
CA ALA A 133 -8.61 8.28 1.31
C ALA A 133 -8.90 9.37 0.26
N ARG A 134 -10.17 9.76 0.12
CA ARG A 134 -10.58 10.80 -0.84
C ARG A 134 -9.99 12.17 -0.53
N GLU A 135 -9.95 12.56 0.74
CA GLU A 135 -9.37 13.84 1.17
C GLU A 135 -7.87 13.88 0.89
N VAL A 136 -7.16 12.80 1.25
CA VAL A 136 -5.74 12.66 0.97
C VAL A 136 -5.46 12.70 -0.54
N ALA A 137 -6.26 12.01 -1.34
CA ALA A 137 -6.13 12.00 -2.80
C ALA A 137 -6.41 13.36 -3.45
N LEU A 138 -7.22 14.21 -2.80
CA LEU A 138 -7.50 15.59 -3.22
C LEU A 138 -6.46 16.60 -2.70
N GLY A 139 -5.46 16.16 -1.94
CA GLY A 139 -4.43 17.04 -1.38
C GLY A 139 -4.89 17.84 -0.16
N ILE A 140 -5.99 17.45 0.48
CA ILE A 140 -6.46 18.11 1.71
C ILE A 140 -5.48 17.77 2.85
N PRO A 141 -4.99 18.79 3.59
CA PRO A 141 -4.07 18.56 4.71
C PRO A 141 -4.62 17.56 5.71
N THR A 142 -3.84 16.53 5.99
CA THR A 142 -4.25 15.40 6.82
C THR A 142 -3.14 15.04 7.79
N THR A 143 -3.50 14.87 9.07
CA THR A 143 -2.56 14.43 10.09
C THR A 143 -2.55 12.92 10.21
N VAL A 144 -1.36 12.34 10.20
CA VAL A 144 -1.15 10.90 10.42
C VAL A 144 -0.05 10.68 11.44
N VAL A 145 -0.07 9.52 12.09
CA VAL A 145 0.97 9.07 13.02
C VAL A 145 1.70 7.89 12.39
N CYS A 146 3.02 7.94 12.38
CA CYS A 146 3.88 6.84 12.00
C CYS A 146 4.58 6.29 13.26
N ALA A 147 4.29 5.05 13.60
CA ALA A 147 4.93 4.32 14.69
C ALA A 147 5.91 3.28 14.12
N CYS A 148 7.15 3.24 14.62
CA CYS A 148 8.21 2.32 14.20
C CYS A 148 9.02 1.78 15.40
#